data_4147c6b68d69b028b9736db2b71088d8
#
_entry.id   4147c6b68d69b028b9736db2b71088d8
#
_cell.length_a   1.000
_cell.length_b   1.000
_cell.length_c   1.000
_cell.angle_alpha   90.00
_cell.angle_beta   90.00
_cell.angle_gamma   90.00
#
_symmetry.space_group_name_H-M   'P 1'
#
loop_
_entity.id
_entity.type
_entity.pdbx_description
1 polymer ?
#
loop_
_entity_poly.entity_id
_entity_poly.type
_entity_poly.pdbx_seq_one_letter_code
_entity_poly.pdbx_strand_id
1 'polypeptide(L)'
;MENVISCKNLTHYYGKRLIYKDLSFNVPKGRILGLLGKNGTGKTTTINILNGYLKPKSGECLIFGRDVQNMEPSLRRNIGLLIEGHIQYSFMNIRQIEKFYASFYPKWKKEAFYELVGKLKITPTQRISRMSCGQRSQIALGLILAQDPELLILDDFSLGLDPGYRRLFVDYLREYARAEQKTVFLTSHIIQDMERLIDDCIIMDYGRIMIQQPVKELLGSVKRYEFT
;
A
#
# COMPACT_ATOMS: atom_id res chain seq x y z
N MET A 1 15.48 7.41 14.18
CA MET A 1 14.55 7.82 13.10
C MET A 1 13.13 7.76 13.64
N GLU A 2 12.28 8.69 13.26
CA GLU A 2 10.87 8.69 13.64
C GLU A 2 10.12 7.59 12.88
N ASN A 3 9.34 6.76 13.60
CA ASN A 3 8.52 5.72 12.99
C ASN A 3 7.12 6.26 12.70
N VAL A 4 6.67 6.12 11.46
CA VAL A 4 5.31 6.46 11.04
C VAL A 4 4.34 5.35 11.43
N ILE A 5 4.75 4.08 11.29
CA ILE A 5 4.02 2.92 11.80
C ILE A 5 4.86 2.24 12.86
N SER A 6 4.24 1.85 13.98
CA SER A 6 4.83 1.01 15.01
C SER A 6 3.84 -0.05 15.45
N CYS A 7 4.20 -1.31 15.22
CA CYS A 7 3.43 -2.48 15.63
C CYS A 7 4.26 -3.28 16.65
N LYS A 8 3.67 -3.58 17.82
CA LYS A 8 4.34 -4.32 18.89
C LYS A 8 3.49 -5.52 19.33
N ASN A 9 4.07 -6.70 19.25
CA ASN A 9 3.50 -7.96 19.76
C ASN A 9 2.07 -8.23 19.30
N LEU A 10 1.76 -7.86 18.03
CA LEU A 10 0.44 -8.08 17.47
C LEU A 10 0.14 -9.56 17.37
N THR A 11 -0.97 -9.99 17.97
CA THR A 11 -1.48 -11.35 17.87
C THR A 11 -2.92 -11.32 17.40
N HIS A 12 -3.25 -12.16 16.41
CA HIS A 12 -4.62 -12.23 15.90
C HIS A 12 -5.02 -13.64 15.52
N TYR A 13 -6.31 -13.93 15.75
CA TYR A 13 -6.98 -15.20 15.44
C TYR A 13 -8.30 -14.92 14.70
N TYR A 14 -8.64 -15.76 13.72
CA TYR A 14 -9.99 -15.91 13.22
C TYR A 14 -10.58 -17.20 13.78
N GLY A 15 -11.49 -17.08 14.76
CA GLY A 15 -11.98 -18.23 15.53
C GLY A 15 -10.84 -18.92 16.27
N LYS A 16 -10.60 -20.21 15.95
CA LYS A 16 -9.48 -21.00 16.49
C LYS A 16 -8.20 -20.93 15.65
N ARG A 17 -8.26 -20.35 14.45
CA ARG A 17 -7.11 -20.26 13.54
C ARG A 17 -6.22 -19.10 13.93
N LEU A 18 -5.00 -19.40 14.34
CA LEU A 18 -3.96 -18.41 14.54
C LEU A 18 -3.53 -17.84 13.18
N ILE A 19 -3.50 -16.52 13.06
CA ILE A 19 -2.99 -15.81 11.87
C ILE A 19 -1.52 -15.45 12.08
N TYR A 20 -1.21 -14.80 13.19
CA TYR A 20 0.16 -14.57 13.67
C TYR A 20 0.17 -14.31 15.17
N LYS A 21 1.34 -14.54 15.77
CA LYS A 21 1.61 -14.31 17.18
C LYS A 21 2.87 -13.43 17.32
N ASP A 22 2.75 -12.40 18.17
CA ASP A 22 3.85 -11.50 18.53
C ASP A 22 4.52 -10.79 17.34
N LEU A 23 3.73 -10.48 16.29
CA LEU A 23 4.21 -9.75 15.12
C LEU A 23 4.61 -8.33 15.53
N SER A 24 5.88 -7.97 15.33
CA SER A 24 6.41 -6.65 15.66
C SER A 24 7.22 -6.10 14.49
N PHE A 25 6.94 -4.86 14.08
CA PHE A 25 7.70 -4.16 13.05
C PHE A 25 7.50 -2.65 13.14
N ASN A 26 8.40 -1.91 12.51
CA ASN A 26 8.33 -0.46 12.38
C ASN A 26 8.50 -0.03 10.93
N VAL A 27 7.86 1.09 10.57
CA VAL A 27 8.06 1.74 9.27
C VAL A 27 8.60 3.15 9.53
N PRO A 28 9.88 3.38 9.27
CA PRO A 28 10.47 4.70 9.42
C PRO A 28 9.90 5.70 8.41
N LYS A 29 9.88 6.98 8.78
CA LYS A 29 9.45 8.07 7.91
C LYS A 29 10.27 8.12 6.62
N GLY A 30 9.59 8.34 5.50
CA GLY A 30 10.22 8.45 4.17
C GLY A 30 10.74 7.14 3.59
N ARG A 31 10.42 5.99 4.21
CA ARG A 31 10.81 4.66 3.73
C ARG A 31 9.64 3.94 3.07
N ILE A 32 9.97 3.07 2.13
CA ILE A 32 9.03 2.16 1.47
C ILE A 32 9.27 0.75 2.03
N LEU A 33 8.33 0.25 2.85
CA LEU A 33 8.41 -1.08 3.43
C LEU A 33 7.40 -2.02 2.76
N GLY A 34 7.90 -3.17 2.28
CA GLY A 34 7.09 -4.25 1.72
C GLY A 34 6.90 -5.40 2.71
N LEU A 35 5.63 -5.73 3.00
CA LEU A 35 5.25 -6.96 3.70
C LEU A 35 4.92 -8.04 2.68
N LEU A 36 5.85 -8.96 2.48
CA LEU A 36 5.83 -9.96 1.42
C LEU A 36 5.46 -11.34 1.97
N GLY A 37 4.78 -12.14 1.17
CA GLY A 37 4.43 -13.51 1.55
C GLY A 37 3.30 -14.09 0.74
N LYS A 38 3.12 -15.41 0.85
CA LYS A 38 2.04 -16.16 0.18
C LYS A 38 0.66 -15.69 0.65
N ASN A 39 -0.38 -16.10 -0.07
CA ASN A 39 -1.75 -15.85 0.36
C ASN A 39 -2.03 -16.59 1.69
N GLY A 40 -2.79 -15.93 2.57
CA GLY A 40 -3.14 -16.48 3.89
C GLY A 40 -2.09 -16.34 4.99
N THR A 41 -0.97 -15.64 4.74
CA THR A 41 0.07 -15.38 5.77
C THR A 41 -0.28 -14.25 6.74
N GLY A 42 -1.38 -13.51 6.52
CA GLY A 42 -1.83 -12.42 7.40
C GLY A 42 -1.59 -11.01 6.87
N LYS A 43 -1.15 -10.83 5.62
CA LYS A 43 -0.91 -9.50 5.00
C LYS A 43 -2.13 -8.59 5.08
N THR A 44 -3.25 -9.01 4.50
CA THR A 44 -4.53 -8.26 4.53
C THR A 44 -5.06 -8.08 5.96
N THR A 45 -4.82 -9.06 6.86
CA THR A 45 -5.15 -8.91 8.29
C THR A 45 -4.37 -7.74 8.91
N THR A 46 -3.08 -7.64 8.60
CA THR A 46 -2.23 -6.53 9.06
C THR A 46 -2.73 -5.18 8.50
N ILE A 47 -3.06 -5.12 7.21
CA ILE A 47 -3.67 -3.93 6.58
C ILE A 47 -4.96 -3.52 7.31
N ASN A 48 -5.85 -4.48 7.61
CA ASN A 48 -7.11 -4.19 8.29
C ASN A 48 -6.89 -3.69 9.73
N ILE A 49 -5.86 -4.19 10.44
CA ILE A 49 -5.50 -3.66 11.76
C ILE A 49 -4.94 -2.25 11.64
N LEU A 50 -4.02 -1.99 10.71
CA LEU A 50 -3.44 -0.66 10.47
C LEU A 50 -4.51 0.39 10.16
N ASN A 51 -5.58 0.01 9.46
CA ASN A 51 -6.68 0.91 9.14
C ASN A 51 -7.75 1.02 10.26
N GLY A 52 -7.57 0.29 11.37
CA GLY A 52 -8.54 0.29 12.47
C GLY A 52 -9.84 -0.46 12.16
N TYR A 53 -9.90 -1.19 11.03
CA TYR A 53 -11.07 -2.01 10.68
C TYR A 53 -11.14 -3.30 11.47
N LEU A 54 -10.01 -3.74 11.99
CA LEU A 54 -9.87 -4.95 12.76
C LEU A 54 -9.08 -4.67 14.04
N LYS A 55 -9.64 -5.03 15.20
CA LYS A 55 -8.92 -4.95 16.47
C LYS A 55 -8.07 -6.21 16.66
N PRO A 56 -6.76 -6.10 16.93
CA PRO A 56 -5.95 -7.26 17.26
C PRO A 56 -6.41 -7.89 18.59
N LYS A 57 -6.13 -9.17 18.81
CA LYS A 57 -6.44 -9.85 20.08
C LYS A 57 -5.51 -9.38 21.19
N SER A 58 -4.25 -9.09 20.87
CA SER A 58 -3.29 -8.45 21.77
C SER A 58 -2.24 -7.68 20.97
N GLY A 59 -1.45 -6.88 21.67
CA GLY A 59 -0.43 -6.02 21.08
C GLY A 59 -0.94 -4.60 20.81
N GLU A 60 -0.05 -3.76 20.32
CA GLU A 60 -0.28 -2.34 20.05
C GLU A 60 0.04 -2.02 18.60
N CYS A 61 -0.77 -1.15 17.99
CA CYS A 61 -0.54 -0.65 16.64
C CYS A 61 -0.75 0.87 16.61
N LEU A 62 0.33 1.60 16.33
CA LEU A 62 0.35 3.05 16.27
C LEU A 62 0.66 3.52 14.85
N ILE A 63 -0.04 4.56 14.39
CA ILE A 63 0.30 5.34 13.20
C ILE A 63 0.42 6.81 13.62
N PHE A 64 1.51 7.47 13.23
CA PHE A 64 1.85 8.83 13.67
C PHE A 64 1.84 8.98 15.21
N GLY A 65 2.24 7.91 15.94
CA GLY A 65 2.23 7.87 17.39
C GLY A 65 0.82 7.78 18.04
N ARG A 66 -0.23 7.54 17.25
CA ARG A 66 -1.62 7.39 17.73
C ARG A 66 -2.14 5.98 17.52
N ASP A 67 -2.89 5.47 18.48
CA ASP A 67 -3.56 4.18 18.36
C ASP A 67 -4.52 4.17 17.17
N VAL A 68 -4.36 3.20 16.28
CA VAL A 68 -5.16 3.06 15.06
C VAL A 68 -6.66 2.88 15.35
N GLN A 69 -7.04 2.36 16.51
CA GLN A 69 -8.44 2.16 16.90
C GLN A 69 -9.13 3.48 17.28
N ASN A 70 -8.35 4.46 17.79
CA ASN A 70 -8.85 5.73 18.31
C ASN A 70 -8.35 6.94 17.51
N MET A 71 -7.97 6.72 16.24
CA MET A 71 -7.40 7.76 15.39
C MET A 71 -8.47 8.77 14.95
N GLU A 72 -8.17 10.06 15.15
CA GLU A 72 -9.04 11.16 14.74
C GLU A 72 -9.19 11.26 13.22
N PRO A 73 -10.35 11.69 12.69
CA PRO A 73 -10.59 11.86 11.26
C PRO A 73 -9.60 12.80 10.57
N SER A 74 -9.14 13.84 11.27
CA SER A 74 -8.13 14.80 10.79
C SER A 74 -6.80 14.10 10.47
N LEU A 75 -6.37 13.16 11.30
CA LEU A 75 -5.16 12.41 11.10
C LEU A 75 -5.33 11.32 10.03
N ARG A 76 -6.50 10.68 9.96
CA ARG A 76 -6.82 9.68 8.92
C ARG A 76 -6.74 10.23 7.49
N ARG A 77 -6.99 11.53 7.29
CA ARG A 77 -6.84 12.19 5.98
C ARG A 77 -5.40 12.19 5.46
N ASN A 78 -4.42 12.02 6.35
CA ASN A 78 -3.01 11.90 5.97
C ASN A 78 -2.60 10.47 5.57
N ILE A 79 -3.56 9.52 5.52
CA ILE A 79 -3.34 8.14 5.09
C ILE A 79 -4.05 7.91 3.77
N GLY A 80 -3.29 7.58 2.74
CA GLY A 80 -3.81 7.12 1.46
C GLY A 80 -3.92 5.59 1.46
N LEU A 81 -5.14 5.07 1.32
CA LEU A 81 -5.41 3.64 1.38
C LEU A 81 -5.85 3.09 0.03
N LEU A 82 -5.14 2.08 -0.48
CA LEU A 82 -5.56 1.25 -1.61
C LEU A 82 -5.69 -0.20 -1.14
N ILE A 83 -6.92 -0.70 -1.12
CA ILE A 83 -7.21 -2.10 -0.80
C ILE A 83 -7.34 -2.93 -2.07
N GLU A 84 -7.04 -4.22 -1.97
CA GLU A 84 -7.29 -5.19 -3.03
C GLU A 84 -8.75 -5.14 -3.49
N GLY A 85 -8.99 -5.16 -4.81
CA GLY A 85 -10.33 -5.11 -5.36
C GLY A 85 -11.07 -3.78 -5.12
N HIS A 86 -10.32 -2.69 -4.91
CA HIS A 86 -10.86 -1.35 -4.66
C HIS A 86 -12.07 -1.04 -5.54
N ILE A 87 -13.14 -0.58 -4.88
CA ILE A 87 -14.40 -0.22 -5.53
C ILE A 87 -14.36 1.27 -5.87
N GLN A 88 -14.51 1.58 -7.14
CA GLN A 88 -14.73 2.94 -7.60
C GLN A 88 -16.20 3.11 -7.99
N TYR A 89 -16.68 4.34 -7.95
CA TYR A 89 -18.01 4.68 -8.44
C TYR A 89 -18.04 4.53 -9.96
N SER A 90 -18.27 3.30 -10.45
CA SER A 90 -18.12 2.89 -11.84
C SER A 90 -19.02 3.64 -12.82
N PHE A 91 -20.14 4.22 -12.34
CA PHE A 91 -21.06 5.04 -13.11
C PHE A 91 -20.51 6.47 -13.39
N MET A 92 -19.51 6.91 -12.63
CA MET A 92 -18.86 8.20 -12.83
C MET A 92 -17.84 8.15 -13.98
N ASN A 93 -17.61 9.30 -14.60
CA ASN A 93 -16.44 9.52 -15.46
C ASN A 93 -15.26 10.07 -14.64
N ILE A 94 -14.09 10.18 -15.27
CA ILE A 94 -12.86 10.63 -14.61
C ILE A 94 -13.02 12.01 -13.98
N ARG A 95 -13.64 12.96 -14.70
CA ARG A 95 -13.86 14.32 -14.17
C ARG A 95 -14.80 14.32 -12.97
N GLN A 96 -15.83 13.49 -13.00
CA GLN A 96 -16.80 13.40 -11.89
C GLN A 96 -16.19 12.80 -10.65
N ILE A 97 -15.42 11.71 -10.78
CA ILE A 97 -14.82 11.05 -9.63
C ILE A 97 -13.70 11.93 -9.01
N GLU A 98 -12.91 12.62 -9.82
CA GLU A 98 -11.92 13.57 -9.34
C GLU A 98 -12.58 14.67 -8.51
N LYS A 99 -13.60 15.33 -9.06
CA LYS A 99 -14.33 16.39 -8.35
C LYS A 99 -14.98 15.89 -7.06
N PHE A 100 -15.52 14.67 -7.06
CA PHE A 100 -16.11 14.03 -5.89
C PHE A 100 -15.08 13.85 -4.77
N TYR A 101 -13.94 13.24 -5.08
CA TYR A 101 -12.88 13.02 -4.08
C TYR A 101 -12.26 14.34 -3.60
N ALA A 102 -12.02 15.28 -4.49
CA ALA A 102 -11.48 16.61 -4.16
C ALA A 102 -12.28 17.34 -3.07
N SER A 103 -13.59 17.10 -2.99
CA SER A 103 -14.44 17.74 -1.97
C SER A 103 -14.16 17.28 -0.51
N PHE A 104 -13.46 16.15 -0.32
CA PHE A 104 -13.17 15.60 1.01
C PHE A 104 -11.75 15.93 1.50
N TYR A 105 -10.85 16.34 0.61
CA TYR A 105 -9.42 16.50 0.93
C TYR A 105 -8.95 17.94 0.73
N PRO A 106 -8.64 18.69 1.82
CA PRO A 106 -8.24 20.11 1.72
C PRO A 106 -6.95 20.34 0.95
N LYS A 107 -6.04 19.35 0.93
CA LYS A 107 -4.73 19.40 0.26
C LYS A 107 -4.75 18.77 -1.14
N TRP A 108 -5.92 18.68 -1.77
CA TRP A 108 -6.08 18.01 -3.05
C TRP A 108 -5.17 18.57 -4.15
N LYS A 109 -4.29 17.70 -4.68
CA LYS A 109 -3.37 18.02 -5.80
C LYS A 109 -3.97 17.55 -7.13
N LYS A 110 -4.80 18.38 -7.73
CA LYS A 110 -5.50 18.07 -8.99
C LYS A 110 -4.54 17.72 -10.13
N GLU A 111 -3.42 18.43 -10.19
CA GLU A 111 -2.38 18.26 -11.22
C GLU A 111 -1.78 16.85 -11.17
N ALA A 112 -1.48 16.33 -9.98
CA ALA A 112 -0.95 14.96 -9.78
C ALA A 112 -1.92 13.89 -10.31
N PHE A 113 -3.24 14.10 -10.11
CA PHE A 113 -4.24 13.18 -10.66
C PHE A 113 -4.25 13.20 -12.19
N TYR A 114 -4.30 14.38 -12.81
CA TYR A 114 -4.39 14.49 -14.27
C TYR A 114 -3.09 14.16 -15.00
N GLU A 115 -1.94 14.32 -14.37
CA GLU A 115 -0.65 13.83 -14.89
C GLU A 115 -0.68 12.31 -15.10
N LEU A 116 -1.14 11.57 -14.08
CA LEU A 116 -1.25 10.11 -14.20
C LEU A 116 -2.32 9.69 -15.22
N VAL A 117 -3.48 10.37 -15.24
CA VAL A 117 -4.54 10.15 -16.23
C VAL A 117 -4.04 10.39 -17.66
N GLY A 118 -3.22 11.40 -17.86
CA GLY A 118 -2.61 11.71 -19.16
C GLY A 118 -1.72 10.57 -19.70
N LYS A 119 -0.99 9.91 -18.82
CA LYS A 119 -0.16 8.73 -19.17
C LYS A 119 -0.99 7.54 -19.68
N LEU A 120 -2.28 7.47 -19.31
CA LEU A 120 -3.20 6.39 -19.73
C LEU A 120 -3.82 6.62 -21.12
N LYS A 121 -3.65 7.79 -21.71
CA LYS A 121 -4.26 8.17 -23.01
C LYS A 121 -5.79 8.01 -23.05
N ILE A 122 -6.47 8.25 -21.93
CA ILE A 122 -7.92 8.17 -21.80
C ILE A 122 -8.53 9.58 -21.67
N THR A 123 -9.77 9.74 -22.14
CA THR A 123 -10.44 11.04 -22.06
C THR A 123 -11.07 11.26 -20.69
N PRO A 124 -11.06 12.51 -20.15
CA PRO A 124 -11.69 12.83 -18.87
C PRO A 124 -13.19 12.53 -18.78
N THR A 125 -13.85 12.36 -19.92
CA THR A 125 -15.28 12.01 -20.01
C THR A 125 -15.55 10.51 -20.06
N GLN A 126 -14.50 9.67 -20.16
CA GLN A 126 -14.65 8.22 -20.17
C GLN A 126 -15.20 7.72 -18.83
N ARG A 127 -16.23 6.86 -18.87
CA ARG A 127 -16.79 6.23 -17.69
C ARG A 127 -15.87 5.15 -17.16
N ILE A 128 -15.75 5.07 -15.84
CA ILE A 128 -14.91 4.07 -15.14
C ILE A 128 -15.36 2.64 -15.46
N SER A 129 -16.67 2.42 -15.63
CA SER A 129 -17.22 1.10 -16.03
C SER A 129 -16.68 0.58 -17.37
N ARG A 130 -16.21 1.47 -18.24
CA ARG A 130 -15.67 1.11 -19.58
C ARG A 130 -14.15 0.99 -19.61
N MET A 131 -13.49 1.04 -18.46
CA MET A 131 -12.05 0.94 -18.34
C MET A 131 -11.60 -0.50 -18.10
N SER A 132 -10.40 -0.84 -18.56
CA SER A 132 -9.73 -2.08 -18.18
C SER A 132 -9.40 -2.11 -16.68
N CYS A 133 -9.10 -3.29 -16.13
CA CYS A 133 -8.65 -3.41 -14.74
C CYS A 133 -7.44 -2.52 -14.48
N GLY A 134 -6.42 -2.56 -15.35
CA GLY A 134 -5.22 -1.74 -15.23
C GLY A 134 -5.51 -0.24 -15.25
N GLN A 135 -6.39 0.22 -16.14
CA GLN A 135 -6.80 1.64 -16.17
C GLN A 135 -7.50 2.05 -14.87
N ARG A 136 -8.42 1.22 -14.36
CA ARG A 136 -9.09 1.49 -13.07
C ARG A 136 -8.13 1.58 -11.91
N SER A 137 -7.15 0.68 -11.85
CA SER A 137 -6.11 0.71 -10.80
C SER A 137 -5.28 1.98 -10.84
N GLN A 138 -4.94 2.46 -12.04
CA GLN A 138 -4.22 3.72 -12.20
C GLN A 138 -5.07 4.93 -11.77
N ILE A 139 -6.37 4.94 -12.10
CA ILE A 139 -7.28 5.98 -11.59
C ILE A 139 -7.34 5.95 -10.06
N ALA A 140 -7.45 4.76 -9.45
CA ALA A 140 -7.45 4.63 -7.99
C ALA A 140 -6.15 5.15 -7.37
N LEU A 141 -5.00 4.82 -7.94
CA LEU A 141 -3.72 5.36 -7.52
C LEU A 141 -3.71 6.88 -7.63
N GLY A 142 -4.11 7.43 -8.77
CA GLY A 142 -4.15 8.88 -8.99
C GLY A 142 -5.03 9.61 -7.97
N LEU A 143 -6.20 9.03 -7.62
CA LEU A 143 -7.07 9.58 -6.59
C LEU A 143 -6.40 9.60 -5.21
N ILE A 144 -5.61 8.57 -4.88
CA ILE A 144 -4.92 8.48 -3.59
C ILE A 144 -3.74 9.46 -3.55
N LEU A 145 -2.95 9.53 -4.61
CA LEU A 145 -1.80 10.45 -4.67
C LEU A 145 -2.24 11.92 -4.64
N ALA A 146 -3.38 12.24 -5.28
CA ALA A 146 -3.96 13.59 -5.25
C ALA A 146 -4.43 14.03 -3.85
N GLN A 147 -4.69 13.11 -2.93
CA GLN A 147 -4.98 13.43 -1.52
C GLN A 147 -3.77 14.04 -0.78
N ASP A 148 -2.57 13.92 -1.34
CA ASP A 148 -1.29 14.31 -0.75
C ASP A 148 -1.03 13.67 0.63
N PRO A 149 -1.19 12.35 0.79
CA PRO A 149 -1.04 11.68 2.07
C PRO A 149 0.42 11.67 2.52
N GLU A 150 0.66 11.61 3.83
CA GLU A 150 1.99 11.39 4.40
C GLU A 150 2.37 9.90 4.44
N LEU A 151 1.36 9.04 4.58
CA LEU A 151 1.48 7.59 4.58
C LEU A 151 0.59 6.97 3.51
N LEU A 152 1.16 6.09 2.70
CA LEU A 152 0.44 5.24 1.75
C LEU A 152 0.38 3.81 2.30
N ILE A 153 -0.81 3.22 2.36
CA ILE A 153 -1.04 1.81 2.71
C ILE A 153 -1.68 1.13 1.50
N LEU A 154 -0.97 0.16 0.90
CA LEU A 154 -1.36 -0.47 -0.37
C LEU A 154 -1.44 -1.99 -0.21
N ASP A 155 -2.66 -2.55 -0.31
CA ASP A 155 -2.88 -4.00 -0.19
C ASP A 155 -2.91 -4.66 -1.56
N ASP A 156 -1.94 -5.55 -1.81
CA ASP A 156 -1.77 -6.35 -3.04
C ASP A 156 -2.08 -5.55 -4.34
N PHE A 157 -1.62 -4.31 -4.37
CA PHE A 157 -1.98 -3.24 -5.32
C PHE A 157 -1.74 -3.60 -6.79
N SER A 158 -0.88 -4.57 -7.06
CA SER A 158 -0.49 -5.02 -8.39
C SER A 158 -1.28 -6.23 -8.88
N LEU A 159 -2.21 -6.75 -8.06
CA LEU A 159 -3.02 -7.91 -8.41
C LEU A 159 -3.93 -7.60 -9.61
N GLY A 160 -3.96 -8.53 -10.57
CA GLY A 160 -4.77 -8.38 -11.80
C GLY A 160 -4.26 -7.36 -12.81
N LEU A 161 -3.09 -6.75 -12.56
CA LEU A 161 -2.41 -5.91 -13.55
C LEU A 161 -1.56 -6.77 -14.49
N ASP A 162 -1.63 -6.49 -15.78
CA ASP A 162 -0.64 -7.03 -16.72
C ASP A 162 0.76 -6.46 -16.41
N PRO A 163 1.84 -7.13 -16.88
CA PRO A 163 3.22 -6.72 -16.56
C PRO A 163 3.54 -5.27 -16.92
N GLY A 164 2.97 -4.74 -18.02
CA GLY A 164 3.22 -3.37 -18.46
C GLY A 164 2.62 -2.33 -17.51
N TYR A 165 1.35 -2.50 -17.15
CA TYR A 165 0.69 -1.61 -16.20
C TYR A 165 1.28 -1.74 -14.79
N ARG A 166 1.70 -2.94 -14.37
CA ARG A 166 2.36 -3.16 -13.09
C ARG A 166 3.67 -2.38 -13.00
N ARG A 167 4.50 -2.48 -14.04
CA ARG A 167 5.76 -1.74 -14.11
C ARG A 167 5.54 -0.23 -14.03
N LEU A 168 4.60 0.29 -14.83
CA LEU A 168 4.24 1.71 -14.81
C LEU A 168 3.80 2.16 -13.42
N PHE A 169 2.99 1.35 -12.71
CA PHE A 169 2.52 1.64 -11.37
C PHE A 169 3.69 1.69 -10.37
N VAL A 170 4.57 0.69 -10.40
CA VAL A 170 5.75 0.58 -9.53
C VAL A 170 6.69 1.78 -9.73
N ASP A 171 7.02 2.09 -10.98
CA ASP A 171 7.93 3.18 -11.32
C ASP A 171 7.36 4.54 -10.87
N TYR A 172 6.08 4.79 -11.17
CA TYR A 172 5.41 6.03 -10.77
C TYR A 172 5.29 6.20 -9.25
N LEU A 173 4.90 5.13 -8.53
CA LEU A 173 4.81 5.14 -7.07
C LEU A 173 6.17 5.42 -6.43
N ARG A 174 7.24 4.81 -6.96
CA ARG A 174 8.60 5.03 -6.46
C ARG A 174 9.06 6.47 -6.66
N GLU A 175 8.86 7.02 -7.86
CA GLU A 175 9.20 8.42 -8.18
C GLU A 175 8.45 9.37 -7.25
N TYR A 176 7.13 9.21 -7.12
CA TYR A 176 6.31 10.02 -6.24
C TYR A 176 6.75 9.93 -4.77
N ALA A 177 6.93 8.72 -4.23
CA ALA A 177 7.28 8.55 -2.84
C ALA A 177 8.64 9.18 -2.52
N ARG A 178 9.61 9.14 -3.43
CA ARG A 178 10.94 9.73 -3.25
C ARG A 178 10.93 11.24 -3.41
N ALA A 179 10.29 11.76 -4.44
CA ALA A 179 10.20 13.20 -4.70
C ALA A 179 9.50 13.95 -3.57
N GLU A 180 8.41 13.36 -3.05
CA GLU A 180 7.57 13.96 -2.00
C GLU A 180 7.90 13.44 -0.59
N GLN A 181 8.98 12.65 -0.43
CA GLN A 181 9.43 12.03 0.83
C GLN A 181 8.31 11.30 1.60
N LYS A 182 7.44 10.59 0.87
CA LYS A 182 6.30 9.87 1.45
C LYS A 182 6.75 8.55 2.08
N THR A 183 6.03 8.15 3.14
CA THR A 183 6.17 6.82 3.73
C THR A 183 5.20 5.87 3.06
N VAL A 184 5.64 4.66 2.71
CA VAL A 184 4.80 3.66 2.06
C VAL A 184 4.91 2.33 2.82
N PHE A 185 3.75 1.76 3.14
CA PHE A 185 3.61 0.37 3.58
C PHE A 185 2.78 -0.37 2.55
N LEU A 186 3.33 -1.43 1.99
CA LEU A 186 2.63 -2.20 0.97
C LEU A 186 2.70 -3.69 1.24
N THR A 187 1.72 -4.43 0.73
CA THR A 187 1.74 -5.88 0.73
C THR A 187 1.83 -6.42 -0.70
N SER A 188 2.50 -7.55 -0.88
CA SER A 188 2.51 -8.26 -2.15
C SER A 188 2.82 -9.74 -1.96
N HIS A 189 2.28 -10.57 -2.85
CA HIS A 189 2.71 -11.95 -3.04
C HIS A 189 3.64 -12.11 -4.27
N ILE A 190 3.86 -11.04 -5.04
CA ILE A 190 4.72 -11.01 -6.22
C ILE A 190 6.03 -10.29 -5.86
N ILE A 191 7.10 -11.05 -5.66
CA ILE A 191 8.38 -10.50 -5.16
C ILE A 191 9.17 -9.79 -6.27
N GLN A 192 9.08 -10.26 -7.51
CA GLN A 192 9.93 -9.82 -8.62
C GLN A 192 9.93 -8.32 -8.91
N ASP A 193 8.78 -7.64 -8.73
CA ASP A 193 8.69 -6.21 -8.99
C ASP A 193 9.02 -5.36 -7.74
N MET A 194 9.05 -6.01 -6.56
CA MET A 194 9.20 -5.30 -5.29
C MET A 194 10.61 -4.83 -5.03
N GLU A 195 11.63 -5.56 -5.48
CA GLU A 195 13.05 -5.17 -5.31
C GLU A 195 13.35 -3.76 -5.85
N ARG A 196 12.63 -3.31 -6.86
CA ARG A 196 12.81 -1.98 -7.44
C ARG A 196 12.10 -0.89 -6.65
N LEU A 197 11.05 -1.25 -5.93
CA LEU A 197 10.17 -0.30 -5.24
C LEU A 197 10.58 -0.09 -3.79
N ILE A 198 10.76 -1.19 -3.04
CA ILE A 198 10.88 -1.16 -1.59
C ILE A 198 12.31 -0.93 -1.12
N ASP A 199 12.45 -0.24 0.00
CA ASP A 199 13.72 -0.05 0.69
C ASP A 199 13.98 -1.17 1.70
N ASP A 200 12.93 -1.58 2.41
CA ASP A 200 12.96 -2.61 3.45
C ASP A 200 11.90 -3.67 3.16
N CYS A 201 12.18 -4.91 3.53
CA CYS A 201 11.23 -6.01 3.39
C CYS A 201 11.03 -6.76 4.70
N ILE A 202 9.79 -7.21 4.87
CA ILE A 202 9.41 -8.24 5.83
C ILE A 202 8.86 -9.39 5.01
N ILE A 203 9.46 -10.58 5.13
CA ILE A 203 8.94 -11.80 4.50
C ILE A 203 8.24 -12.62 5.57
N MET A 204 6.95 -12.86 5.35
CA MET A 204 6.12 -13.67 6.23
C MET A 204 5.83 -15.04 5.63
N ASP A 205 5.93 -16.06 6.47
CA ASP A 205 5.42 -17.39 6.18
C ASP A 205 4.75 -18.01 7.43
N TYR A 206 3.60 -18.67 7.25
CA TYR A 206 2.80 -19.28 8.32
C TYR A 206 2.65 -18.41 9.58
N GLY A 207 2.40 -17.10 9.41
CA GLY A 207 2.16 -16.16 10.51
C GLY A 207 3.40 -15.78 11.31
N ARG A 208 4.61 -16.03 10.79
CA ARG A 208 5.89 -15.65 11.39
C ARG A 208 6.68 -14.78 10.46
N ILE A 209 7.45 -13.86 11.02
CA ILE A 209 8.48 -13.12 10.27
C ILE A 209 9.66 -14.08 10.05
N MET A 210 9.97 -14.32 8.78
CA MET A 210 11.14 -15.10 8.37
C MET A 210 12.37 -14.21 8.16
N ILE A 211 12.14 -13.04 7.57
CA ILE A 211 13.18 -12.07 7.24
C ILE A 211 12.61 -10.67 7.49
N GLN A 212 13.44 -9.81 8.11
CA GLN A 212 13.14 -8.38 8.24
C GLN A 212 14.46 -7.62 8.11
N GLN A 213 14.71 -7.05 6.92
CA GLN A 213 15.95 -6.34 6.63
C GLN A 213 15.82 -5.44 5.40
N PRO A 214 16.78 -4.53 5.16
CA PRO A 214 16.89 -3.78 3.92
C PRO A 214 17.01 -4.71 2.70
N VAL A 215 16.31 -4.37 1.61
CA VAL A 215 16.33 -5.20 0.38
C VAL A 215 17.74 -5.34 -0.19
N LYS A 216 18.56 -4.29 -0.10
CA LYS A 216 19.96 -4.35 -0.56
C LYS A 216 20.78 -5.42 0.17
N GLU A 217 20.57 -5.57 1.47
CA GLU A 217 21.23 -6.62 2.26
C GLU A 217 20.72 -8.01 1.91
N LEU A 218 19.39 -8.14 1.72
CA LEU A 218 18.79 -9.40 1.29
C LEU A 218 19.36 -9.86 -0.04
N LEU A 219 19.39 -9.00 -1.04
CA LEU A 219 19.91 -9.34 -2.37
C LEU A 219 21.41 -9.64 -2.35
N GLY A 220 22.19 -8.96 -1.49
CA GLY A 220 23.61 -9.24 -1.31
C GLY A 220 23.92 -10.57 -0.61
N SER A 221 22.95 -11.11 0.16
CA SER A 221 23.10 -12.38 0.88
C SER A 221 22.68 -13.61 0.04
N VAL A 222 21.91 -13.40 -1.05
CA VAL A 222 21.42 -14.50 -1.91
C VAL A 222 22.49 -14.84 -2.96
N LYS A 223 22.96 -16.11 -2.93
CA LYS A 223 23.86 -16.65 -3.95
C LYS A 223 23.08 -17.58 -4.89
N ARG A 224 23.23 -17.38 -6.19
CA ARG A 224 22.72 -18.28 -7.21
C ARG A 224 23.78 -19.35 -7.48
N TYR A 225 23.44 -20.62 -7.29
CA TYR A 225 24.27 -21.75 -7.70
C TYR A 225 23.66 -22.35 -8.96
N GLU A 226 24.45 -22.44 -10.04
CA GLU A 226 24.10 -23.20 -11.24
C GLU A 226 24.81 -24.56 -11.14
N PHE A 227 24.03 -25.62 -11.15
CA PHE A 227 24.54 -26.97 -11.24
C PHE A 227 24.63 -27.37 -12.70
N THR A 228 25.83 -27.72 -13.16
CA THR A 228 26.11 -28.29 -14.49
C THR A 228 25.91 -29.79 -14.44
#